data_1d6841d590594c7577b01ed5a474adb7
#
_entry.id   1d6841d590594c7577b01ed5a474adb7
#
_cell.length_a   1.000
_cell.length_b   1.000
_cell.length_c   1.000
_cell.angle_alpha   90.00
_cell.angle_beta   90.00
_cell.angle_gamma   90.00
#
_symmetry.space_group_name_H-M   'P 1'
#
loop_
_entity.id
_entity.type
_entity.pdbx_description
1 polymer ?
#
loop_
_entity_poly.entity_id
_entity_poly.type
_entity_poly.pdbx_seq_one_letter_code
_entity_poly.pdbx_strand_id
1 'polypeptide(L)'
;TKQHAIAYRSWLLERLNPSTVKTQLAFLSGLWSVLCELRPDSTHVFRGLNKRIKVVKARKSDITITDPSQWEGAGDEMEIFQFLFFTGARLAEIAGLQAEDLLEDRILIRPNVLRPLKTSSSERSIPIHPRLKTLIVDLRKKNGLLWPAQYQESSKRWGVNLSKPCRKMLGITPKGFRDRAATVLRSNN
;
A
#
# COMPACT_ATOMS: atom_id res chain seq x y z
N THR A 1 -30.20 1.50 20.55
CA THR A 1 -29.81 0.77 21.77
C THR A 1 -28.57 -0.08 21.53
N LYS A 2 -27.91 -0.52 22.61
CA LYS A 2 -26.75 -1.42 22.54
C LYS A 2 -27.12 -2.78 21.92
N GLN A 3 -28.34 -3.26 22.11
CA GLN A 3 -28.83 -4.49 21.50
C GLN A 3 -28.86 -4.38 19.96
N HIS A 4 -29.34 -3.26 19.42
CA HIS A 4 -29.31 -3.01 17.97
C HIS A 4 -27.88 -2.99 17.42
N ALA A 5 -26.91 -2.41 18.14
CA ALA A 5 -25.53 -2.40 17.72
C ALA A 5 -24.88 -3.80 17.75
N ILE A 6 -25.29 -4.67 18.69
CA ILE A 6 -24.88 -6.07 18.73
C ILE A 6 -25.49 -6.85 17.56
N ALA A 7 -26.77 -6.69 17.30
CA ALA A 7 -27.46 -7.34 16.17
C ALA A 7 -26.82 -6.90 14.84
N TYR A 8 -26.53 -5.61 14.67
CA TYR A 8 -25.83 -5.11 13.49
C TYR A 8 -24.44 -5.71 13.32
N ARG A 9 -23.65 -5.85 14.40
CA ARG A 9 -22.35 -6.56 14.34
C ARG A 9 -22.52 -8.00 13.84
N SER A 10 -23.50 -8.74 14.37
CA SER A 10 -23.77 -10.12 13.95
C SER A 10 -24.14 -10.19 12.47
N TRP A 11 -25.02 -9.32 12.02
CA TRP A 11 -25.42 -9.19 10.62
C TRP A 11 -24.23 -8.89 9.68
N LEU A 12 -23.29 -8.02 10.12
CA LEU A 12 -22.05 -7.73 9.38
C LEU A 12 -21.14 -8.96 9.29
N LEU A 13 -21.00 -9.73 10.39
CA LEU A 13 -20.12 -10.90 10.44
C LEU A 13 -20.59 -12.06 9.55
N GLU A 14 -21.87 -12.14 9.25
CA GLU A 14 -22.41 -13.10 8.28
C GLU A 14 -22.07 -12.74 6.82
N ARG A 15 -21.79 -11.48 6.52
CA ARG A 15 -21.66 -10.94 5.16
C ARG A 15 -20.27 -10.45 4.79
N LEU A 16 -19.45 -10.10 5.77
CA LEU A 16 -18.16 -9.47 5.56
C LEU A 16 -17.05 -10.19 6.32
N ASN A 17 -15.83 -10.04 5.81
CA ASN A 17 -14.64 -10.55 6.50
C ASN A 17 -14.50 -9.91 7.89
N PRO A 18 -14.17 -10.68 8.95
CA PRO A 18 -14.02 -10.18 10.32
C PRO A 18 -13.11 -8.95 10.46
N SER A 19 -12.04 -8.83 9.65
CA SER A 19 -11.16 -7.65 9.66
C SER A 19 -11.88 -6.40 9.17
N THR A 20 -12.73 -6.52 8.14
CA THR A 20 -13.56 -5.43 7.61
C THR A 20 -14.60 -4.99 8.64
N VAL A 21 -15.29 -5.95 9.26
CA VAL A 21 -16.27 -5.67 10.32
C VAL A 21 -15.62 -4.95 11.49
N LYS A 22 -14.43 -5.40 11.92
CA LYS A 22 -13.68 -4.74 12.99
C LYS A 22 -13.37 -3.28 12.67
N THR A 23 -12.97 -2.99 11.43
CA THR A 23 -12.67 -1.62 10.96
C THR A 23 -13.93 -0.76 10.91
N GLN A 24 -15.04 -1.29 10.38
CA GLN A 24 -16.31 -0.55 10.31
C GLN A 24 -16.85 -0.21 11.71
N LEU A 25 -16.82 -1.18 12.64
CA LEU A 25 -17.25 -0.94 14.02
C LEU A 25 -16.33 0.03 14.77
N ALA A 26 -15.01 0.05 14.47
CA ALA A 26 -14.10 1.05 15.03
C ALA A 26 -14.45 2.46 14.53
N PHE A 27 -14.75 2.60 13.25
CA PHE A 27 -15.19 3.86 12.65
C PHE A 27 -16.52 4.35 13.26
N LEU A 28 -17.53 3.48 13.35
CA LEU A 28 -18.82 3.80 14.00
C LEU A 28 -18.64 4.16 15.47
N SER A 29 -17.74 3.48 16.17
CA SER A 29 -17.42 3.82 17.55
C SER A 29 -16.82 5.23 17.68
N GLY A 30 -15.93 5.62 16.75
CA GLY A 30 -15.39 6.97 16.70
C GLY A 30 -16.46 8.03 16.46
N LEU A 31 -17.33 7.83 15.46
CA LEU A 31 -18.45 8.73 15.20
C LEU A 31 -19.38 8.85 16.40
N TRP A 32 -19.67 7.73 17.07
CA TRP A 32 -20.55 7.73 18.25
C TRP A 32 -19.92 8.43 19.45
N SER A 33 -18.59 8.40 19.58
CA SER A 33 -17.88 9.19 20.60
C SER A 33 -18.15 10.69 20.42
N VAL A 34 -18.06 11.20 19.18
CA VAL A 34 -18.35 12.61 18.88
C VAL A 34 -19.82 12.94 19.19
N LEU A 35 -20.76 12.04 18.87
CA LEU A 35 -22.17 12.24 19.21
C LEU A 35 -22.41 12.30 20.74
N CYS A 36 -21.70 11.48 21.52
CA CYS A 36 -21.79 11.51 22.99
C CYS A 36 -21.17 12.79 23.57
N GLU A 37 -20.15 13.35 22.94
CA GLU A 37 -19.61 14.67 23.34
C GLU A 37 -20.61 15.79 23.10
N LEU A 38 -21.32 15.76 21.96
CA LEU A 38 -22.36 16.74 21.61
C LEU A 38 -23.67 16.56 22.41
N ARG A 39 -23.92 15.34 22.92
CA ARG A 39 -25.11 14.97 23.70
C ARG A 39 -24.69 14.12 24.90
N PRO A 40 -24.32 14.73 26.04
CA PRO A 40 -23.75 14.01 27.19
C PRO A 40 -24.67 12.91 27.76
N ASP A 41 -25.98 13.03 27.61
CA ASP A 41 -26.94 12.02 28.05
C ASP A 41 -27.03 10.78 27.15
N SER A 42 -26.28 10.77 26.04
CA SER A 42 -26.34 9.68 25.08
C SER A 42 -25.42 8.51 25.50
N THR A 43 -25.96 7.29 25.49
CA THR A 43 -25.20 6.08 25.77
C THR A 43 -24.35 5.66 24.56
N HIS A 44 -23.07 5.39 24.76
CA HIS A 44 -22.16 4.94 23.71
C HIS A 44 -22.40 3.46 23.34
N VAL A 45 -23.27 3.20 22.37
CA VAL A 45 -23.76 1.85 22.00
C VAL A 45 -22.71 0.97 21.30
N PHE A 46 -21.73 1.56 20.62
CA PHE A 46 -20.68 0.81 19.90
C PHE A 46 -19.42 0.54 20.72
N ARG A 47 -19.33 1.05 21.97
CA ARG A 47 -18.14 0.91 22.80
C ARG A 47 -17.73 -0.56 22.98
N GLY A 48 -16.50 -0.90 22.54
CA GLY A 48 -15.89 -2.20 22.75
C GLY A 48 -16.38 -3.32 21.80
N LEU A 49 -17.34 -3.07 20.90
CA LEU A 49 -17.86 -4.11 20.00
C LEU A 49 -16.81 -4.61 19.00
N ASN A 50 -15.91 -3.74 18.55
CA ASN A 50 -14.80 -4.08 17.65
C ASN A 50 -13.71 -4.93 18.32
N LYS A 51 -13.50 -4.77 19.64
CA LYS A 51 -12.47 -5.51 20.40
C LYS A 51 -12.80 -6.99 20.54
N ARG A 52 -14.07 -7.35 20.50
CA ARG A 52 -14.56 -8.72 20.64
C ARG A 52 -14.46 -9.57 19.36
N ILE A 53 -14.02 -8.99 18.25
CA ILE A 53 -13.87 -9.68 16.97
C ILE A 53 -12.46 -10.28 16.89
N LYS A 54 -12.38 -11.61 16.94
CA LYS A 54 -11.13 -12.32 16.68
C LYS A 54 -10.86 -12.34 15.17
N VAL A 55 -9.76 -11.71 14.76
CA VAL A 55 -9.28 -11.77 13.37
C VAL A 55 -8.16 -12.80 13.32
N VAL A 56 -8.46 -13.96 12.75
CA VAL A 56 -7.41 -14.94 12.45
C VAL A 56 -6.64 -14.38 11.24
N LYS A 57 -5.41 -13.97 11.47
CA LYS A 57 -4.50 -13.65 10.36
C LYS A 57 -4.12 -14.98 9.71
N ALA A 58 -4.60 -15.22 8.50
CA ALA A 58 -4.04 -16.30 7.69
C ALA A 58 -2.51 -16.13 7.67
N ARG A 59 -1.75 -17.22 7.88
CA ARG A 59 -0.31 -17.23 7.62
C ARG A 59 -0.15 -16.73 6.18
N LYS A 60 0.60 -15.66 5.99
CA LYS A 60 0.98 -15.25 4.66
C LYS A 60 1.79 -16.41 4.10
N SER A 61 1.28 -17.07 3.06
CA SER A 61 2.10 -17.97 2.27
C SER A 61 3.32 -17.18 1.82
N ASP A 62 4.48 -17.80 1.87
CA ASP A 62 5.69 -17.19 1.32
C ASP A 62 5.41 -16.84 -0.14
N ILE A 63 5.39 -15.54 -0.42
CA ILE A 63 5.11 -15.04 -1.76
C ILE A 63 6.38 -15.26 -2.58
N THR A 64 6.38 -16.32 -3.37
CA THR A 64 7.42 -16.54 -4.38
C THR A 64 7.09 -15.70 -5.60
N ILE A 65 7.97 -14.78 -5.94
CA ILE A 65 7.87 -13.98 -7.16
C ILE A 65 9.04 -14.42 -8.03
N THR A 66 8.74 -14.78 -9.28
CA THR A 66 9.76 -15.13 -10.27
C THR A 66 10.77 -14.00 -10.44
N ASP A 67 11.97 -14.34 -10.86
CA ASP A 67 13.01 -13.34 -11.10
C ASP A 67 12.59 -12.38 -12.24
N PRO A 68 12.83 -11.06 -12.10
CA PRO A 68 12.48 -10.09 -13.13
C PRO A 68 13.03 -10.36 -14.53
N SER A 69 14.12 -11.13 -14.66
CA SER A 69 14.62 -11.55 -15.97
C SER A 69 13.69 -12.49 -16.74
N GLN A 70 12.75 -13.11 -16.05
CA GLN A 70 11.76 -14.03 -16.61
C GLN A 70 10.42 -13.34 -16.91
N TRP A 71 10.30 -12.05 -16.64
CA TRP A 71 9.06 -11.35 -16.89
C TRP A 71 8.95 -10.95 -18.36
N GLU A 72 7.80 -11.23 -18.94
CA GLU A 72 7.46 -10.83 -20.28
C GLU A 72 6.72 -9.48 -20.25
N GLY A 73 7.08 -8.57 -21.14
CA GLY A 73 6.46 -7.27 -21.28
C GLY A 73 7.47 -6.12 -21.26
N ALA A 74 6.98 -4.94 -21.55
CA ALA A 74 7.76 -3.71 -21.60
C ALA A 74 6.90 -2.51 -21.18
N GLY A 75 7.55 -1.36 -21.00
CA GLY A 75 6.90 -0.09 -20.67
C GLY A 75 6.79 0.20 -19.19
N ASP A 76 6.07 1.27 -18.87
CA ASP A 76 5.99 1.87 -17.53
C ASP A 76 5.64 0.87 -16.42
N GLU A 77 4.71 -0.05 -16.69
CA GLU A 77 4.26 -1.04 -15.71
C GLU A 77 5.40 -1.97 -15.30
N MET A 78 6.16 -2.46 -16.28
CA MET A 78 7.27 -3.36 -16.05
C MET A 78 8.41 -2.67 -15.31
N GLU A 79 8.74 -1.44 -15.72
CA GLU A 79 9.75 -0.62 -15.06
C GLU A 79 9.40 -0.44 -13.57
N ILE A 80 8.16 -0.06 -13.29
CA ILE A 80 7.65 0.13 -11.91
C ILE A 80 7.73 -1.18 -11.11
N PHE A 81 7.35 -2.33 -11.71
CA PHE A 81 7.39 -3.62 -11.00
C PHE A 81 8.83 -4.05 -10.70
N GLN A 82 9.79 -3.78 -11.58
CA GLN A 82 11.21 -4.00 -11.30
C GLN A 82 11.70 -3.14 -10.12
N PHE A 83 11.34 -1.86 -10.10
CA PHE A 83 11.65 -0.99 -8.95
C PHE A 83 11.04 -1.53 -7.66
N LEU A 84 9.77 -1.94 -7.67
CA LEU A 84 9.11 -2.51 -6.49
C LEU A 84 9.78 -3.80 -6.01
N PHE A 85 10.20 -4.66 -6.94
CA PHE A 85 10.86 -5.92 -6.64
C PHE A 85 12.21 -5.72 -5.92
N PHE A 86 13.04 -4.80 -6.43
CA PHE A 86 14.38 -4.56 -5.90
C PHE A 86 14.43 -3.62 -4.70
N THR A 87 13.40 -2.78 -4.49
CA THR A 87 13.40 -1.79 -3.40
C THR A 87 12.47 -2.14 -2.24
N GLY A 88 11.43 -2.95 -2.48
CA GLY A 88 10.38 -3.18 -1.49
C GLY A 88 9.60 -1.92 -1.09
N ALA A 89 9.70 -0.83 -1.86
CA ALA A 89 9.03 0.44 -1.58
C ALA A 89 7.50 0.34 -1.79
N ARG A 90 6.75 1.36 -1.39
CA ARG A 90 5.31 1.43 -1.65
C ARG A 90 5.06 1.79 -3.12
N LEU A 91 3.97 1.26 -3.70
CA LEU A 91 3.60 1.53 -5.08
C LEU A 91 3.57 3.03 -5.40
N ALA A 92 2.90 3.83 -4.59
CA ALA A 92 2.81 5.27 -4.82
C ALA A 92 4.16 6.00 -4.66
N GLU A 93 5.09 5.45 -3.87
CA GLU A 93 6.44 6.00 -3.72
C GLU A 93 7.22 5.82 -5.02
N ILE A 94 7.13 4.65 -5.65
CA ILE A 94 7.81 4.37 -6.91
C ILE A 94 7.11 5.04 -8.09
N ALA A 95 5.80 4.85 -8.26
CA ALA A 95 5.06 5.38 -9.41
C ALA A 95 5.12 6.92 -9.50
N GLY A 96 5.30 7.61 -8.38
CA GLY A 96 5.44 9.07 -8.33
C GLY A 96 6.89 9.57 -8.27
N LEU A 97 7.89 8.76 -8.64
CA LEU A 97 9.28 9.22 -8.72
C LEU A 97 9.47 10.26 -9.83
N GLN A 98 10.41 11.16 -9.58
CA GLN A 98 10.91 12.12 -10.56
C GLN A 98 12.34 11.74 -10.97
N ALA A 99 12.78 12.22 -12.12
CA ALA A 99 14.15 11.94 -12.59
C ALA A 99 15.22 12.44 -11.60
N GLU A 100 14.93 13.55 -10.93
CA GLU A 100 15.80 14.15 -9.91
C GLU A 100 15.87 13.36 -8.60
N ASP A 101 14.97 12.36 -8.42
CA ASP A 101 15.01 11.43 -7.29
C ASP A 101 16.00 10.27 -7.52
N LEU A 102 16.48 10.09 -8.76
CA LEU A 102 17.43 9.04 -9.15
C LEU A 102 18.86 9.59 -9.11
N LEU A 103 19.52 9.48 -7.97
CA LEU A 103 20.93 9.85 -7.84
C LEU A 103 21.84 8.76 -8.42
N GLU A 104 23.17 8.97 -8.38
CA GLU A 104 24.14 8.03 -8.97
C GLU A 104 24.14 6.66 -8.29
N ASP A 105 24.03 6.64 -6.96
CA ASP A 105 24.14 5.45 -6.11
C ASP A 105 22.84 5.09 -5.36
N ARG A 106 21.84 5.97 -5.35
CA ARG A 106 20.63 5.83 -4.55
C ARG A 106 19.38 6.43 -5.18
N ILE A 107 18.23 5.96 -4.73
CA ILE A 107 16.91 6.48 -5.06
C ILE A 107 16.39 7.24 -3.84
N LEU A 108 15.96 8.49 -4.02
CA LEU A 108 15.37 9.30 -2.97
C LEU A 108 13.85 9.09 -2.92
N ILE A 109 13.37 8.67 -1.78
CA ILE A 109 11.93 8.68 -1.48
C ILE A 109 11.66 9.93 -0.64
N ARG A 110 11.15 10.97 -1.28
CA ARG A 110 10.85 12.27 -0.65
C ARG A 110 9.49 12.78 -1.14
N PRO A 111 8.82 13.68 -0.40
CA PRO A 111 7.56 14.25 -0.86
C PRO A 111 7.77 15.11 -2.11
N ASN A 112 6.79 15.13 -3.00
CA ASN A 112 6.68 16.10 -4.08
C ASN A 112 5.23 16.60 -4.19
N VAL A 113 4.99 17.57 -5.08
CA VAL A 113 3.68 18.25 -5.21
C VAL A 113 2.52 17.27 -5.42
N LEU A 114 2.73 16.20 -6.20
CA LEU A 114 1.70 15.21 -6.52
C LEU A 114 1.79 13.95 -5.65
N ARG A 115 2.84 13.79 -4.87
CA ARG A 115 3.09 12.60 -4.03
C ARG A 115 3.43 13.01 -2.60
N PRO A 116 2.45 13.33 -1.75
CA PRO A 116 2.69 13.45 -0.32
C PRO A 116 3.07 12.09 0.25
N LEU A 117 4.03 12.03 1.15
CA LEU A 117 4.35 10.81 1.88
C LEU A 117 3.33 10.57 2.99
N LYS A 118 3.07 9.30 3.30
CA LYS A 118 2.11 8.93 4.35
C LYS A 118 2.52 9.45 5.74
N THR A 119 3.83 9.50 6.01
CA THR A 119 4.42 10.01 7.25
C THR A 119 5.78 10.64 6.93
N SER A 120 6.24 11.59 7.74
CA SER A 120 7.59 12.17 7.61
C SER A 120 8.69 11.11 7.68
N SER A 121 8.53 10.10 8.52
CA SER A 121 9.45 8.95 8.61
C SER A 121 9.50 8.05 7.38
N SER A 122 8.67 8.31 6.37
CA SER A 122 8.72 7.60 5.08
C SER A 122 9.79 8.16 4.15
N GLU A 123 10.31 9.35 4.42
CA GLU A 123 11.42 9.95 3.68
C GLU A 123 12.70 9.17 3.95
N ARG A 124 13.35 8.73 2.89
CA ARG A 124 14.55 7.89 2.97
C ARG A 124 15.27 7.78 1.63
N SER A 125 16.52 7.36 1.67
CA SER A 125 17.26 6.92 0.50
C SER A 125 17.33 5.39 0.43
N ILE A 126 17.28 4.85 -0.78
CA ILE A 126 17.39 3.41 -1.05
C ILE A 126 18.59 3.21 -1.99
N PRO A 127 19.59 2.38 -1.63
CA PRO A 127 20.69 2.07 -2.52
C PRO A 127 20.20 1.44 -3.84
N ILE A 128 20.82 1.81 -4.95
CA ILE A 128 20.47 1.25 -6.25
C ILE A 128 20.98 -0.18 -6.37
N HIS A 129 20.05 -1.11 -6.56
CA HIS A 129 20.41 -2.49 -6.85
C HIS A 129 21.11 -2.57 -8.22
N PRO A 130 22.22 -3.35 -8.38
CA PRO A 130 22.99 -3.40 -9.63
C PRO A 130 22.16 -3.66 -10.88
N ARG A 131 21.11 -4.48 -10.79
CA ARG A 131 20.22 -4.82 -11.92
C ARG A 131 19.26 -3.70 -12.33
N LEU A 132 19.13 -2.63 -11.53
CA LEU A 132 18.38 -1.43 -11.90
C LEU A 132 19.25 -0.39 -12.60
N LYS A 133 20.59 -0.51 -12.58
CA LYS A 133 21.49 0.55 -13.07
C LYS A 133 21.22 0.94 -14.50
N THR A 134 21.09 -0.03 -15.42
CA THR A 134 20.82 0.25 -16.84
C THR A 134 19.51 1.01 -17.02
N LEU A 135 18.45 0.53 -16.39
CA LEU A 135 17.13 1.17 -16.45
C LEU A 135 17.18 2.60 -15.88
N ILE A 136 17.86 2.80 -14.77
CA ILE A 136 18.03 4.11 -14.14
C ILE A 136 18.76 5.09 -15.02
N VAL A 137 19.80 4.67 -15.73
CA VAL A 137 20.53 5.53 -16.69
C VAL A 137 19.59 6.10 -17.74
N ASP A 138 18.67 5.29 -18.28
CA ASP A 138 17.71 5.74 -19.28
C ASP A 138 16.63 6.63 -18.67
N LEU A 139 16.13 6.29 -17.49
CA LEU A 139 15.11 7.09 -16.79
C LEU A 139 15.64 8.47 -16.37
N ARG A 140 16.91 8.60 -16.02
CA ARG A 140 17.53 9.89 -15.66
C ARG A 140 17.62 10.87 -16.83
N LYS A 141 17.47 10.42 -18.07
CA LYS A 141 17.40 11.30 -19.27
C LYS A 141 16.03 11.99 -19.38
N LYS A 142 15.01 11.49 -18.67
CA LYS A 142 13.68 12.13 -18.59
C LYS A 142 13.76 13.40 -17.71
N ASN A 143 12.78 14.28 -17.86
CA ASN A 143 12.60 15.45 -17.00
C ASN A 143 11.33 15.32 -16.17
N GLY A 144 11.40 15.63 -14.88
CA GLY A 144 10.25 15.59 -13.96
C GLY A 144 9.75 14.16 -13.70
N LEU A 145 8.45 13.94 -13.78
CA LEU A 145 7.84 12.65 -13.46
C LEU A 145 8.26 11.53 -14.42
N LEU A 146 8.69 10.40 -13.86
CA LEU A 146 9.13 9.25 -14.66
C LEU A 146 7.97 8.57 -15.39
N TRP A 147 6.82 8.46 -14.73
CA TRP A 147 5.64 7.75 -15.24
C TRP A 147 4.36 8.58 -15.03
N PRO A 148 4.21 9.73 -15.71
CA PRO A 148 3.08 10.65 -15.49
C PRO A 148 1.72 10.01 -15.76
N ALA A 149 1.63 9.05 -16.70
CA ALA A 149 0.40 8.30 -17.00
C ALA A 149 -0.13 7.46 -15.82
N GLN A 150 0.70 7.22 -14.80
CA GLN A 150 0.31 6.46 -13.61
C GLN A 150 -0.34 7.33 -12.52
N TYR A 151 -0.42 8.64 -12.71
CA TYR A 151 -1.17 9.54 -11.83
C TYR A 151 -2.62 9.62 -12.24
N GLN A 152 -3.52 9.38 -11.31
CA GLN A 152 -4.96 9.51 -11.53
C GLN A 152 -5.47 10.79 -10.86
N GLU A 153 -5.78 11.80 -11.65
CA GLU A 153 -6.20 13.13 -11.19
C GLU A 153 -7.49 13.06 -10.35
N SER A 154 -8.49 12.29 -10.79
CA SER A 154 -9.80 12.18 -10.13
C SER A 154 -9.72 11.67 -8.68
N SER A 155 -8.76 10.79 -8.38
CA SER A 155 -8.56 10.23 -7.04
C SER A 155 -7.33 10.80 -6.33
N LYS A 156 -6.53 11.60 -7.02
CA LYS A 156 -5.22 12.13 -6.58
C LYS A 156 -4.30 10.99 -6.09
N ARG A 157 -4.24 9.89 -6.84
CA ARG A 157 -3.48 8.69 -6.47
C ARG A 157 -2.58 8.20 -7.59
N TRP A 158 -1.47 7.59 -7.18
CA TRP A 158 -0.50 6.95 -8.05
C TRP A 158 -0.73 5.44 -8.19
N GLY A 159 -0.58 4.93 -9.41
CA GLY A 159 -0.54 3.49 -9.68
C GLY A 159 -1.84 2.73 -9.42
N VAL A 160 -2.99 3.42 -9.41
CA VAL A 160 -4.31 2.80 -9.11
C VAL A 160 -4.58 1.64 -10.05
N ASN A 161 -4.23 1.78 -11.33
CA ASN A 161 -4.51 0.79 -12.36
C ASN A 161 -3.50 -0.38 -12.40
N LEU A 162 -2.39 -0.29 -11.67
CA LEU A 162 -1.31 -1.29 -11.71
C LEU A 162 -1.64 -2.61 -10.99
N SER A 163 -2.67 -2.64 -10.17
CA SER A 163 -3.04 -3.86 -9.44
C SER A 163 -3.54 -5.00 -10.33
N LYS A 164 -4.26 -4.68 -11.42
CA LYS A 164 -4.75 -5.69 -12.38
C LYS A 164 -3.62 -6.28 -13.22
N PRO A 165 -2.79 -5.47 -13.91
CA PRO A 165 -1.62 -5.97 -14.65
C PRO A 165 -0.69 -6.79 -13.76
N CYS A 166 -0.33 -6.30 -12.59
CA CYS A 166 0.54 -7.01 -11.65
C CYS A 166 -0.02 -8.40 -11.29
N ARG A 167 -1.32 -8.51 -11.03
CA ARG A 167 -1.94 -9.79 -10.73
C ARG A 167 -2.00 -10.71 -11.95
N LYS A 168 -2.27 -10.16 -13.15
CA LYS A 168 -2.31 -10.94 -14.39
C LYS A 168 -0.93 -11.50 -14.75
N MET A 169 0.12 -10.70 -14.60
CA MET A 169 1.48 -11.06 -15.02
C MET A 169 2.22 -11.90 -13.95
N LEU A 170 2.05 -11.56 -12.68
CA LEU A 170 2.89 -12.07 -11.60
C LEU A 170 2.10 -12.81 -10.50
N GLY A 171 0.78 -12.95 -10.65
CA GLY A 171 -0.07 -13.61 -9.67
C GLY A 171 -0.25 -12.86 -8.34
N ILE A 172 0.35 -11.68 -8.19
CA ILE A 172 0.40 -10.91 -6.94
C ILE A 172 -0.19 -9.51 -7.12
N THR A 173 -0.40 -8.82 -6.01
CA THR A 173 -0.64 -7.36 -6.03
C THR A 173 0.68 -6.62 -5.81
N PRO A 174 0.80 -5.31 -6.18
CA PRO A 174 2.00 -4.51 -5.93
C PRO A 174 2.48 -4.53 -4.47
N LYS A 175 1.57 -4.75 -3.51
CA LYS A 175 1.94 -4.92 -2.11
C LYS A 175 2.77 -6.20 -1.86
N GLY A 176 2.57 -7.23 -2.67
CA GLY A 176 3.31 -8.50 -2.57
C GLY A 176 4.82 -8.32 -2.67
N PHE A 177 5.30 -7.40 -3.48
CA PHE A 177 6.74 -7.08 -3.56
C PHE A 177 7.31 -6.64 -2.20
N ARG A 178 6.58 -5.79 -1.48
CA ARG A 178 7.00 -5.32 -0.16
C ARG A 178 6.93 -6.42 0.90
N ASP A 179 5.90 -7.26 0.83
CA ASP A 179 5.77 -8.41 1.73
C ASP A 179 6.93 -9.40 1.49
N ARG A 180 7.32 -9.66 0.22
CA ARG A 180 8.50 -10.45 -0.15
C ARG A 180 9.80 -9.83 0.38
N ALA A 181 10.06 -8.56 0.12
CA ALA A 181 11.26 -7.88 0.59
C ALA A 181 11.40 -7.98 2.11
N ALA A 182 10.31 -7.80 2.86
CA ALA A 182 10.31 -7.96 4.31
C ALA A 182 10.59 -9.40 4.75
N THR A 183 10.19 -10.41 3.98
CA THR A 183 10.49 -11.83 4.26
C THR A 183 11.97 -12.12 4.04
N VAL A 184 12.52 -11.70 2.90
CA VAL A 184 13.96 -11.89 2.57
C VAL A 184 14.86 -11.22 3.61
N LEU A 185 14.54 -10.00 4.04
CA LEU A 185 15.32 -9.30 5.06
C LEU A 185 15.29 -10.01 6.43
N ARG A 186 14.19 -10.69 6.77
CA ARG A 186 14.09 -11.44 8.03
C ARG A 186 14.81 -12.79 7.99
N SER A 187 14.89 -13.41 6.83
CA SER A 187 15.60 -14.70 6.69
C SER A 187 17.12 -14.57 6.66
N ASN A 188 17.63 -13.35 6.41
CA ASN A 188 19.06 -13.06 6.35
C ASN A 188 19.62 -12.39 7.63
N ASN A 189 18.78 -12.21 8.66
CA ASN A 189 19.14 -11.79 10.01
C ASN A 189 18.92 -12.92 11.01
#